data_ba62bb3df842f48543dcd22b0cc3f72e
#
_entry.id   ba62bb3df842f48543dcd22b0cc3f72e
#
_cell.length_a   1.000
_cell.length_b   1.000
_cell.length_c   1.000
_cell.angle_alpha   90.00
_cell.angle_beta   90.00
_cell.angle_gamma   90.00
#
_symmetry.space_group_name_H-M   'P 1'
#
loop_
_entity.id
_entity.type
_entity.pdbx_description
1 polymer ?
#
loop_
_entity_poly.entity_id
_entity_poly.type
_entity_poly.pdbx_seq_one_letter_code
_entity_poly.pdbx_strand_id
1 'polypeptide(L)'
;GQQNPVDALAPPDAALPALAESDPRVAELLAELLGRDKLAVFLQTDGFVRRVVATVDNLGRAHAPSRMWPVQPTAQRFVVDGTGDAPTTNAAANAARYSAFLAFAEAVPMEPAVALYARLYPLFQQAYEELGYPRRYFNDRLVAVLDQLLQAPEPAGPLQVKLTPVNTDVPNLRPWVRY
;
A
#
# COMPACT_ATOMS: atom_id res chain seq x y z
N GLY A 1 1.97 -4.68 26.25
CA GLY A 1 1.47 -3.30 26.06
C GLY A 1 1.90 -2.78 24.71
N GLN A 2 1.38 -1.64 24.31
CA GLN A 2 1.76 -0.93 23.07
C GLN A 2 3.24 -0.53 23.14
N GLN A 3 4.01 -0.81 22.09
CA GLN A 3 5.43 -0.48 22.01
C GLN A 3 5.64 0.92 21.41
N ASN A 4 4.81 1.29 20.43
CA ASN A 4 4.89 2.56 19.72
C ASN A 4 3.57 3.33 19.87
N PRO A 5 3.37 4.08 20.97
CA PRO A 5 2.14 4.83 21.21
C PRO A 5 2.00 6.00 20.23
N VAL A 6 0.80 6.18 19.67
CA VAL A 6 0.49 7.23 18.67
C VAL A 6 0.04 8.53 19.34
N ASP A 7 -0.47 8.47 20.55
CA ASP A 7 -1.02 9.63 21.28
C ASP A 7 -0.01 10.78 21.47
N ALA A 8 1.29 10.45 21.42
CA ALA A 8 2.36 11.44 21.48
C ALA A 8 2.52 12.26 20.19
N LEU A 9 1.96 11.82 19.07
CA LEU A 9 2.12 12.46 17.75
C LEU A 9 1.06 13.55 17.52
N ALA A 10 -0.19 13.23 17.80
CA ALA A 10 -1.33 14.15 17.77
C ALA A 10 -2.53 13.50 18.50
N PRO A 11 -3.41 14.27 19.12
CA PRO A 11 -4.63 13.71 19.68
C PRO A 11 -5.56 13.22 18.56
N PRO A 12 -6.28 12.10 18.76
CA PRO A 12 -7.27 11.64 17.81
C PRO A 12 -8.41 12.67 17.63
N ASP A 13 -9.00 12.70 16.46
CA ASP A 13 -10.20 13.53 16.21
C ASP A 13 -11.35 13.07 17.09
N ALA A 14 -11.94 14.01 17.84
CA ALA A 14 -13.00 13.71 18.81
C ALA A 14 -14.34 13.29 18.15
N ALA A 15 -14.53 13.58 16.87
CA ALA A 15 -15.76 13.36 16.12
C ALA A 15 -15.52 12.47 14.88
N LEU A 16 -14.75 11.39 15.02
CA LEU A 16 -14.59 10.43 13.92
C LEU A 16 -15.90 9.65 13.72
N PRO A 17 -16.35 9.49 12.47
CA PRO A 17 -17.46 8.58 12.17
C PRO A 17 -17.06 7.13 12.44
N ALA A 18 -18.04 6.24 12.52
CA ALA A 18 -17.77 4.81 12.56
C ALA A 18 -16.98 4.38 11.32
N LEU A 19 -16.13 3.36 11.45
CA LEU A 19 -15.25 2.91 10.35
C LEU A 19 -16.03 2.62 9.04
N ALA A 20 -17.22 2.02 9.15
CA ALA A 20 -18.08 1.73 8.00
C ALA A 20 -18.57 2.97 7.24
N GLU A 21 -18.59 4.12 7.88
CA GLU A 21 -19.08 5.41 7.35
C GLU A 21 -17.94 6.43 7.16
N SER A 22 -16.70 6.02 7.36
CA SER A 22 -15.56 6.93 7.45
C SER A 22 -15.00 7.39 6.11
N ASP A 23 -15.26 6.68 5.02
CA ASP A 23 -14.66 6.94 3.71
C ASP A 23 -14.81 8.41 3.23
N PRO A 24 -16.00 9.05 3.30
CA PRO A 24 -16.14 10.45 2.86
C PRO A 24 -15.27 11.40 3.67
N ARG A 25 -15.22 11.22 5.00
CA ARG A 25 -14.43 12.08 5.88
C ARG A 25 -12.92 11.86 5.67
N VAL A 26 -12.49 10.61 5.53
CA VAL A 26 -11.11 10.27 5.23
C VAL A 26 -10.68 10.85 3.88
N ALA A 27 -11.52 10.71 2.84
CA ALA A 27 -11.23 11.27 1.52
C ALA A 27 -11.13 12.80 1.54
N GLU A 28 -11.98 13.49 2.31
CA GLU A 28 -11.91 14.95 2.49
C GLU A 28 -10.58 15.36 3.12
N LEU A 29 -10.17 14.74 4.21
CA LEU A 29 -8.91 15.04 4.90
C LEU A 29 -7.68 14.70 4.05
N LEU A 30 -7.72 13.62 3.28
CA LEU A 30 -6.68 13.30 2.32
C LEU A 30 -6.61 14.32 1.18
N ALA A 31 -7.77 14.82 0.71
CA ALA A 31 -7.82 15.86 -0.32
C ALA A 31 -7.27 17.20 0.18
N GLU A 32 -7.51 17.54 1.45
CA GLU A 32 -6.92 18.72 2.09
C GLU A 32 -5.38 18.61 2.16
N LEU A 33 -4.86 17.42 2.46
CA LEU A 33 -3.43 17.17 2.56
C LEU A 33 -2.73 17.13 1.20
N LEU A 34 -3.32 16.46 0.21
CA LEU A 34 -2.67 16.06 -1.04
C LEU A 34 -3.17 16.83 -2.28
N GLY A 35 -4.34 17.44 -2.18
CA GLY A 35 -5.08 17.99 -3.32
C GLY A 35 -6.00 16.96 -3.98
N ARG A 36 -7.18 17.41 -4.43
CA ARG A 36 -8.22 16.55 -5.01
C ARG A 36 -7.75 15.82 -6.27
N ASP A 37 -7.01 16.49 -7.13
CA ASP A 37 -6.56 15.93 -8.40
C ASP A 37 -5.56 14.79 -8.18
N LYS A 38 -4.58 14.98 -7.29
CA LYS A 38 -3.60 13.95 -6.94
C LYS A 38 -4.24 12.77 -6.21
N LEU A 39 -5.20 13.05 -5.33
CA LEU A 39 -5.96 12.00 -4.64
C LEU A 39 -6.66 11.09 -5.65
N ALA A 40 -7.38 11.67 -6.63
CA ALA A 40 -8.11 10.92 -7.64
C ALA A 40 -7.18 10.08 -8.56
N VAL A 41 -6.00 10.61 -8.87
CA VAL A 41 -5.04 9.93 -9.76
C VAL A 41 -4.32 8.77 -9.07
N PHE A 42 -3.91 8.94 -7.81
CA PHE A 42 -2.98 8.02 -7.18
C PHE A 42 -3.58 7.12 -6.10
N LEU A 43 -4.65 7.53 -5.44
CA LEU A 43 -5.19 6.78 -4.31
C LEU A 43 -6.54 6.12 -4.62
N GLN A 44 -6.75 4.98 -3.98
CA GLN A 44 -8.04 4.31 -3.92
C GLN A 44 -8.70 4.68 -2.60
N THR A 45 -9.70 5.54 -2.65
CA THR A 45 -10.35 6.10 -1.45
C THR A 45 -11.50 5.25 -0.92
N ASP A 46 -12.06 4.38 -1.74
CA ASP A 46 -13.08 3.42 -1.31
C ASP A 46 -12.48 2.38 -0.37
N GLY A 47 -12.91 2.36 0.87
CA GLY A 47 -12.35 1.51 1.92
C GLY A 47 -10.89 1.82 2.27
N PHE A 48 -10.45 3.06 2.13
CA PHE A 48 -9.03 3.45 2.23
C PHE A 48 -8.36 2.94 3.51
N VAL A 49 -8.98 3.15 4.67
CA VAL A 49 -8.41 2.71 5.96
C VAL A 49 -8.22 1.20 5.99
N ARG A 50 -9.24 0.43 5.60
CA ARG A 50 -9.16 -1.03 5.53
C ARG A 50 -8.10 -1.50 4.53
N ARG A 51 -7.97 -0.83 3.40
CA ARG A 51 -6.94 -1.13 2.39
C ARG A 51 -5.54 -0.90 2.93
N VAL A 52 -5.29 0.22 3.59
CA VAL A 52 -4.00 0.50 4.23
C VAL A 52 -3.66 -0.58 5.25
N VAL A 53 -4.59 -0.88 6.15
CA VAL A 53 -4.37 -1.88 7.22
C VAL A 53 -4.10 -3.26 6.64
N ALA A 54 -4.90 -3.72 5.67
CA ALA A 54 -4.71 -5.00 5.00
C ALA A 54 -3.37 -5.05 4.24
N THR A 55 -2.99 -3.96 3.58
CA THR A 55 -1.72 -3.88 2.87
C THR A 55 -0.54 -3.98 3.83
N VAL A 56 -0.53 -3.20 4.90
CA VAL A 56 0.54 -3.24 5.92
C VAL A 56 0.64 -4.64 6.55
N ASP A 57 -0.49 -5.26 6.90
CA ASP A 57 -0.47 -6.60 7.49
C ASP A 57 0.14 -7.63 6.52
N ASN A 58 -0.13 -7.52 5.23
CA ASN A 58 0.36 -8.44 4.20
C ASN A 58 1.77 -8.15 3.70
N LEU A 59 2.26 -6.90 3.73
CA LEU A 59 3.62 -6.56 3.30
C LEU A 59 4.71 -7.28 4.10
N GLY A 60 4.45 -7.57 5.37
CA GLY A 60 5.35 -8.39 6.19
C GLY A 60 5.26 -9.90 5.94
N ARG A 61 4.50 -10.34 4.95
CA ARG A 61 4.28 -11.75 4.59
C ARG A 61 4.81 -12.02 3.18
N ALA A 62 4.81 -13.28 2.79
CA ALA A 62 5.25 -13.70 1.45
C ALA A 62 4.34 -13.22 0.30
N HIS A 63 3.13 -12.72 0.59
CA HIS A 63 2.18 -12.34 -0.44
C HIS A 63 1.30 -11.16 -0.01
N ALA A 64 1.30 -10.08 -0.80
CA ALA A 64 0.47 -8.90 -0.62
C ALA A 64 -0.42 -8.67 -1.87
N PRO A 65 -1.70 -9.10 -1.86
CA PRO A 65 -2.57 -9.00 -3.02
C PRO A 65 -2.79 -7.55 -3.46
N SER A 66 -2.47 -7.23 -4.71
CA SER A 66 -2.57 -5.87 -5.28
C SER A 66 -3.99 -5.28 -5.24
N ARG A 67 -5.03 -6.13 -5.27
CA ARG A 67 -6.44 -5.69 -5.15
C ARG A 67 -6.74 -4.99 -3.83
N MET A 68 -5.93 -5.23 -2.78
CA MET A 68 -6.10 -4.64 -1.45
C MET A 68 -5.31 -3.33 -1.28
N TRP A 69 -4.51 -2.94 -2.25
CA TRP A 69 -3.67 -1.75 -2.11
C TRP A 69 -4.51 -0.47 -2.09
N PRO A 70 -4.10 0.52 -1.28
CA PRO A 70 -4.78 1.81 -1.17
C PRO A 70 -4.42 2.78 -2.30
N VAL A 71 -3.73 2.29 -3.33
CA VAL A 71 -3.24 3.07 -4.46
C VAL A 71 -3.81 2.57 -5.78
N GLN A 72 -3.95 3.48 -6.74
CA GLN A 72 -4.36 3.14 -8.10
C GLN A 72 -3.26 2.32 -8.79
N PRO A 73 -3.61 1.34 -9.62
CA PRO A 73 -2.63 0.60 -10.40
C PRO A 73 -1.82 1.53 -11.31
N THR A 74 -0.53 1.25 -11.46
CA THR A 74 0.29 1.95 -12.46
C THR A 74 -0.19 1.62 -13.87
N ALA A 75 -0.11 2.60 -14.77
CA ALA A 75 -0.36 2.39 -16.18
C ALA A 75 0.65 1.40 -16.79
N GLN A 76 0.28 0.79 -17.92
CA GLN A 76 1.09 -0.15 -18.70
C GLN A 76 1.33 -1.50 -17.99
N ARG A 77 1.97 -2.42 -18.69
CA ARG A 77 2.26 -3.76 -18.20
C ARG A 77 3.70 -3.88 -17.74
N PHE A 78 3.95 -4.85 -16.87
CA PHE A 78 5.30 -5.25 -16.51
C PHE A 78 6.09 -5.69 -17.75
N VAL A 79 7.32 -5.22 -17.89
CA VAL A 79 8.17 -5.46 -19.05
C VAL A 79 9.34 -6.35 -18.65
N VAL A 80 9.61 -7.35 -19.47
CA VAL A 80 10.77 -8.23 -19.35
C VAL A 80 11.60 -8.16 -20.62
N ASP A 81 12.90 -8.36 -20.48
CA ASP A 81 13.84 -8.52 -21.58
C ASP A 81 14.18 -10.00 -21.78
N GLY A 82 14.26 -10.39 -23.02
CA GLY A 82 14.56 -11.79 -23.41
C GLY A 82 13.32 -12.66 -23.54
N THR A 83 13.51 -13.73 -24.28
CA THR A 83 12.52 -14.80 -24.52
C THR A 83 13.14 -16.11 -24.10
N GLY A 84 12.37 -17.02 -23.50
CA GLY A 84 12.82 -18.31 -23.06
C GLY A 84 12.68 -18.56 -21.56
N ASP A 85 13.47 -19.50 -21.03
CA ASP A 85 13.26 -20.01 -19.67
C ASP A 85 13.77 -19.10 -18.53
N ALA A 86 14.51 -18.05 -18.86
CA ALA A 86 15.06 -17.11 -17.87
C ALA A 86 15.04 -15.64 -18.37
N PRO A 87 13.86 -15.05 -18.64
CA PRO A 87 13.78 -13.63 -18.95
C PRO A 87 14.21 -12.80 -17.73
N THR A 88 14.77 -11.60 -18.00
CA THR A 88 15.15 -10.65 -16.97
C THR A 88 14.18 -9.48 -16.94
N THR A 89 14.07 -8.78 -15.80
CA THR A 89 13.28 -7.56 -15.73
C THR A 89 13.91 -6.45 -16.57
N ASN A 90 13.10 -5.73 -17.37
CA ASN A 90 13.53 -4.44 -17.91
C ASN A 90 13.42 -3.39 -16.83
N ALA A 91 14.50 -3.17 -16.08
CA ALA A 91 14.52 -2.29 -14.93
C ALA A 91 14.14 -0.84 -15.28
N ALA A 92 14.66 -0.31 -16.41
CA ALA A 92 14.37 1.05 -16.84
C ALA A 92 12.90 1.25 -17.24
N ALA A 93 12.34 0.33 -18.04
CA ALA A 93 10.95 0.41 -18.49
C ALA A 93 9.98 0.24 -17.32
N ASN A 94 10.27 -0.67 -16.39
CA ASN A 94 9.43 -0.85 -15.20
C ASN A 94 9.55 0.32 -14.22
N ALA A 95 10.75 0.86 -14.00
CA ALA A 95 10.95 2.06 -13.19
C ALA A 95 10.17 3.26 -13.74
N ALA A 96 10.15 3.45 -15.07
CA ALA A 96 9.41 4.53 -15.71
C ALA A 96 7.89 4.46 -15.42
N ARG A 97 7.32 3.27 -15.24
CA ARG A 97 5.90 3.10 -14.87
C ARG A 97 5.56 3.69 -13.50
N TYR A 98 6.52 3.73 -12.60
CA TYR A 98 6.34 4.19 -11.22
C TYR A 98 6.79 5.63 -10.99
N SER A 99 7.43 6.28 -11.98
CA SER A 99 8.05 7.60 -11.81
C SER A 99 7.05 8.66 -11.33
N ALA A 100 5.86 8.71 -11.90
CA ALA A 100 4.81 9.66 -11.48
C ALA A 100 4.33 9.39 -10.05
N PHE A 101 4.18 8.13 -9.67
CA PHE A 101 3.80 7.74 -8.32
C PHE A 101 4.91 8.07 -7.30
N LEU A 102 6.16 7.81 -7.64
CA LEU A 102 7.30 8.15 -6.78
C LEU A 102 7.40 9.66 -6.57
N ALA A 103 7.26 10.45 -7.62
CA ALA A 103 7.22 11.90 -7.51
C ALA A 103 6.07 12.40 -6.62
N PHE A 104 4.90 11.78 -6.73
CA PHE A 104 3.78 12.03 -5.84
C PHE A 104 4.12 11.70 -4.39
N ALA A 105 4.66 10.50 -4.13
CA ALA A 105 5.00 10.04 -2.79
C ALA A 105 6.09 10.92 -2.13
N GLU A 106 7.11 11.32 -2.89
CA GLU A 106 8.17 12.21 -2.43
C GLU A 106 7.67 13.64 -2.11
N ALA A 107 6.61 14.08 -2.78
CA ALA A 107 5.99 15.37 -2.54
C ALA A 107 5.04 15.42 -1.33
N VAL A 108 4.72 14.28 -0.72
CA VAL A 108 3.84 14.22 0.46
C VAL A 108 4.52 14.93 1.63
N PRO A 109 3.88 15.96 2.24
CA PRO A 109 4.44 16.63 3.40
C PRO A 109 4.38 15.70 4.61
N MET A 110 5.54 15.24 5.09
CA MET A 110 5.63 14.15 6.07
C MET A 110 5.01 14.51 7.42
N GLU A 111 5.31 15.68 7.97
CA GLU A 111 4.76 16.08 9.28
C GLU A 111 3.22 16.16 9.27
N PRO A 112 2.57 16.87 8.31
CA PRO A 112 1.12 16.87 8.20
C PRO A 112 0.52 15.48 7.94
N ALA A 113 1.20 14.61 7.17
CA ALA A 113 0.75 13.25 6.91
C ALA A 113 0.75 12.39 8.18
N VAL A 114 1.81 12.49 8.99
CA VAL A 114 1.91 11.78 10.29
C VAL A 114 0.87 12.32 11.26
N ALA A 115 0.66 13.64 11.31
CA ALA A 115 -0.38 14.23 12.15
C ALA A 115 -1.79 13.76 11.75
N LEU A 116 -2.07 13.70 10.45
CA LEU A 116 -3.34 13.17 9.95
C LEU A 116 -3.52 11.68 10.31
N TYR A 117 -2.49 10.86 10.13
CA TYR A 117 -2.50 9.47 10.55
C TYR A 117 -2.84 9.33 12.05
N ALA A 118 -2.19 10.09 12.91
CA ALA A 118 -2.44 10.05 14.35
C ALA A 118 -3.89 10.46 14.70
N ARG A 119 -4.41 11.50 14.07
CA ARG A 119 -5.81 11.93 14.23
C ARG A 119 -6.81 10.86 13.81
N LEU A 120 -6.52 10.12 12.75
CA LEU A 120 -7.37 9.04 12.21
C LEU A 120 -7.07 7.66 12.84
N TYR A 121 -6.09 7.57 13.72
CA TYR A 121 -5.60 6.29 14.26
C TYR A 121 -6.68 5.38 14.84
N PRO A 122 -7.71 5.86 15.54
CA PRO A 122 -8.79 4.99 16.01
C PRO A 122 -9.45 4.16 14.91
N LEU A 123 -9.58 4.71 13.69
CA LEU A 123 -10.13 3.98 12.54
C LEU A 123 -9.17 2.87 12.05
N PHE A 124 -7.87 3.14 12.00
CA PHE A 124 -6.87 2.15 11.64
C PHE A 124 -6.81 1.02 12.67
N GLN A 125 -6.86 1.36 13.94
CA GLN A 125 -6.88 0.38 15.03
C GLN A 125 -8.13 -0.51 14.95
N GLN A 126 -9.30 0.08 14.76
CA GLN A 126 -10.54 -0.67 14.59
C GLN A 126 -10.46 -1.62 13.39
N ALA A 127 -9.99 -1.15 12.24
CA ALA A 127 -9.82 -2.00 11.06
C ALA A 127 -8.87 -3.17 11.31
N TYR A 128 -7.82 -2.95 12.09
CA TYR A 128 -6.88 -4.01 12.46
C TYR A 128 -7.48 -5.05 13.40
N GLU A 129 -8.30 -4.62 14.34
CA GLU A 129 -9.06 -5.52 15.23
C GLU A 129 -10.07 -6.36 14.44
N GLU A 130 -10.75 -5.76 13.45
CA GLU A 130 -11.67 -6.47 12.54
C GLU A 130 -10.96 -7.51 11.67
N LEU A 131 -9.66 -7.35 11.38
CA LEU A 131 -8.87 -8.38 10.71
C LEU A 131 -8.55 -9.62 11.58
N GLY A 132 -8.90 -9.58 12.86
CA GLY A 132 -8.69 -10.69 13.78
C GLY A 132 -7.59 -10.47 14.82
N TYR A 133 -7.17 -9.23 15.04
CA TYR A 133 -6.12 -8.87 16.00
C TYR A 133 -6.62 -8.01 17.18
N PRO A 134 -7.65 -8.43 17.94
CA PRO A 134 -8.32 -7.58 18.92
C PRO A 134 -7.48 -7.18 20.13
N ARG A 135 -6.28 -7.72 20.29
CA ARG A 135 -5.35 -7.43 21.39
C ARG A 135 -3.99 -6.95 20.92
N ARG A 136 -3.89 -6.53 19.66
CA ARG A 136 -2.66 -6.01 19.07
C ARG A 136 -2.87 -4.57 18.59
N TYR A 137 -1.77 -3.83 18.51
CA TYR A 137 -1.79 -2.45 18.08
C TYR A 137 -1.33 -2.33 16.63
N PHE A 138 -2.13 -1.67 15.80
CA PHE A 138 -1.80 -1.48 14.39
C PHE A 138 -0.49 -0.73 14.21
N ASN A 139 -0.22 0.31 15.02
CA ASN A 139 1.01 1.08 14.89
C ASN A 139 2.26 0.24 15.17
N ASP A 140 2.22 -0.68 16.13
CA ASP A 140 3.33 -1.61 16.37
C ASP A 140 3.60 -2.49 15.15
N ARG A 141 2.53 -2.93 14.46
CA ARG A 141 2.65 -3.69 13.22
C ARG A 141 3.22 -2.84 12.08
N LEU A 142 2.75 -1.60 11.93
CA LEU A 142 3.23 -0.66 10.93
C LEU A 142 4.73 -0.41 11.08
N VAL A 143 5.19 -0.08 12.27
CA VAL A 143 6.62 0.15 12.56
C VAL A 143 7.45 -1.10 12.24
N ALA A 144 7.02 -2.28 12.69
CA ALA A 144 7.72 -3.53 12.40
C ALA A 144 7.83 -3.82 10.89
N VAL A 145 6.79 -3.54 10.12
CA VAL A 145 6.80 -3.72 8.66
C VAL A 145 7.71 -2.69 7.99
N LEU A 146 7.70 -1.44 8.41
CA LEU A 146 8.62 -0.41 7.91
C LEU A 146 10.08 -0.78 8.17
N ASP A 147 10.40 -1.23 9.38
CA ASP A 147 11.75 -1.68 9.73
C ASP A 147 12.19 -2.87 8.87
N GLN A 148 11.29 -3.81 8.59
CA GLN A 148 11.56 -4.93 7.70
C GLN A 148 11.82 -4.47 6.26
N LEU A 149 11.02 -3.54 5.73
CA LEU A 149 11.19 -3.00 4.38
C LEU A 149 12.49 -2.23 4.22
N LEU A 150 12.92 -1.49 5.24
CA LEU A 150 14.19 -0.77 5.25
C LEU A 150 15.41 -1.71 5.22
N GLN A 151 15.25 -2.97 5.58
CA GLN A 151 16.30 -3.99 5.54
C GLN A 151 16.33 -4.75 4.19
N ALA A 152 15.38 -4.47 3.28
CA ALA A 152 15.31 -5.15 2.00
C ALA A 152 16.60 -4.89 1.18
N PRO A 153 17.24 -5.94 0.62
CA PRO A 153 18.45 -5.77 -0.18
C PRO A 153 18.14 -5.06 -1.50
N GLU A 154 19.02 -4.16 -1.90
CA GLU A 154 18.98 -3.54 -3.22
C GLU A 154 19.63 -4.48 -4.24
N PRO A 155 18.91 -4.93 -5.28
CA PRO A 155 19.51 -5.79 -6.29
C PRO A 155 20.54 -5.01 -7.13
N ALA A 156 21.71 -5.62 -7.33
CA ALA A 156 22.80 -5.00 -8.09
C ALA A 156 22.55 -4.93 -9.61
N GLY A 157 21.46 -5.51 -10.11
CA GLY A 157 21.13 -5.54 -11.53
C GLY A 157 19.73 -6.11 -11.80
N PRO A 158 19.39 -6.33 -13.08
CA PRO A 158 18.09 -6.87 -13.46
C PRO A 158 17.82 -8.23 -12.81
N LEU A 159 16.64 -8.37 -12.22
CA LEU A 159 16.22 -9.62 -11.60
C LEU A 159 15.84 -10.65 -12.67
N GLN A 160 16.24 -11.89 -12.46
CA GLN A 160 15.69 -13.01 -13.22
C GLN A 160 14.27 -13.28 -12.73
N VAL A 161 13.36 -13.45 -13.66
CA VAL A 161 11.95 -13.73 -13.37
C VAL A 161 11.52 -15.03 -14.04
N LYS A 162 10.57 -15.72 -13.44
CA LYS A 162 10.02 -16.96 -13.96
C LYS A 162 8.52 -16.79 -14.19
N LEU A 163 8.06 -17.19 -15.37
CA LEU A 163 6.64 -17.25 -15.64
C LEU A 163 5.99 -18.27 -14.70
N THR A 164 5.03 -17.82 -13.91
CA THR A 164 4.30 -18.71 -13.02
C THR A 164 3.25 -19.48 -13.82
N PRO A 165 3.34 -20.82 -13.93
CA PRO A 165 2.30 -21.61 -14.59
C PRO A 165 1.00 -21.49 -13.75
N VAL A 166 -0.07 -21.08 -14.41
CA VAL A 166 -1.40 -21.04 -13.82
C VAL A 166 -2.16 -22.26 -14.32
N ASN A 167 -2.35 -23.25 -13.46
CA ASN A 167 -3.24 -24.37 -13.76
C ASN A 167 -4.68 -23.87 -13.68
N THR A 168 -5.28 -23.65 -14.84
CA THR A 168 -6.71 -23.38 -14.95
C THR A 168 -7.30 -24.34 -15.99
N ASP A 169 -8.39 -24.97 -15.64
CA ASP A 169 -9.17 -25.82 -16.56
C ASP A 169 -9.92 -25.00 -17.62
N VAL A 170 -9.85 -23.68 -17.53
CA VAL A 170 -10.45 -22.75 -18.50
C VAL A 170 -9.36 -22.18 -19.38
N PRO A 171 -9.50 -22.22 -20.72
CA PRO A 171 -8.57 -21.56 -21.63
C PRO A 171 -8.40 -20.09 -21.21
N ASN A 172 -7.22 -19.72 -20.83
CA ASN A 172 -6.95 -18.37 -20.38
C ASN A 172 -6.95 -17.42 -21.57
N LEU A 173 -8.11 -16.87 -21.89
CA LEU A 173 -8.29 -15.89 -22.98
C LEU A 173 -7.53 -14.56 -22.73
N ARG A 174 -6.95 -14.42 -21.55
CA ARG A 174 -6.11 -13.28 -21.16
C ARG A 174 -4.90 -13.82 -20.40
N PRO A 175 -3.81 -14.14 -21.09
CA PRO A 175 -2.58 -14.54 -20.41
C PRO A 175 -2.04 -13.33 -19.63
N TRP A 176 -2.50 -13.20 -18.41
CA TRP A 176 -1.87 -12.30 -17.45
C TRP A 176 -0.57 -12.97 -17.05
N VAL A 177 0.49 -12.50 -17.64
CA VAL A 177 1.83 -12.94 -17.29
C VAL A 177 2.06 -12.52 -15.83
N ARG A 178 2.24 -13.50 -14.95
CA ARG A 178 2.63 -13.31 -13.57
C ARG A 178 4.08 -13.78 -13.44
N TYR A 179 4.91 -12.90 -12.97
CA TYR A 179 6.30 -13.17 -12.66
C TYR A 179 6.51 -13.13 -11.16
#